data_4c97bd546fcb05f616e2b226859884f9
#
_entry.id   4c97bd546fcb05f616e2b226859884f9
#
_cell.length_a   1.000
_cell.length_b   1.000
_cell.length_c   1.000
_cell.angle_alpha   90.00
_cell.angle_beta   90.00
_cell.angle_gamma   90.00
#
_symmetry.space_group_name_H-M   'P 1'
#
loop_
_entity.id
_entity.type
_entity.pdbx_description
1 polymer ?
#
loop_
_entity_poly.entity_id
_entity_poly.type
_entity_poly.pdbx_seq_one_letter_code
_entity_poly.pdbx_strand_id
1 'polypeptide(L)'
;MALAASPFPVAPSRRVVVTRPEREARAWADALQSHGVPCDTLPLIEIAALPDASDLARHWQTVSTHLAVMFVSANAVRFFMAARPAGVALANCRAWSTGPGTQAALLAAGWPAESIDSPPETATQFDSEALWDLVAQQTQGAVELAVDGSRPQPTVLLVRGADTQGQLAGRDWLALQLEGVGAQVLQTVAYVRRAPVLTAQQQALSQQAIQEGSWWLFSSSEAAQHLLQVCPELPIGQARALATHPRIAQRLLKAGWGRVEIVPAGLQAQAESIKSLA
;
A
#
# COMPACT_ATOMS: atom_id res chain seq x y z
N MET A 1 54.22 7.95 5.85
CA MET A 1 53.69 6.58 6.02
C MET A 1 52.19 6.68 6.08
N ALA A 2 51.54 6.36 4.99
CA ALA A 2 50.09 6.34 4.90
C ALA A 2 49.59 4.98 5.44
N LEU A 3 48.76 4.99 6.48
CA LEU A 3 48.07 3.81 6.99
C LEU A 3 47.06 3.37 5.94
N ALA A 4 47.31 2.21 5.33
CA ALA A 4 46.41 1.53 4.43
C ALA A 4 45.13 1.14 5.21
N ALA A 5 43.98 1.62 4.78
CA ALA A 5 42.71 1.17 5.25
C ALA A 5 42.55 -0.33 4.93
N SER A 6 42.30 -1.12 5.97
CA SER A 6 42.10 -2.57 5.89
C SER A 6 40.83 -2.86 5.11
N PRO A 7 40.84 -3.73 4.08
CA PRO A 7 39.66 -4.12 3.34
C PRO A 7 39.02 -5.34 4.01
N PHE A 8 38.58 -5.24 5.27
CA PHE A 8 37.67 -6.24 5.79
C PHE A 8 36.27 -5.91 5.28
N PRO A 9 35.57 -6.84 4.60
CA PRO A 9 34.19 -6.63 4.26
C PRO A 9 33.41 -6.42 5.56
N VAL A 10 32.82 -5.25 5.71
CA VAL A 10 31.88 -4.96 6.78
C VAL A 10 30.82 -6.06 6.72
N ALA A 11 30.63 -6.78 7.85
CA ALA A 11 29.60 -7.82 7.93
C ALA A 11 28.27 -7.19 7.47
N PRO A 12 27.51 -7.85 6.57
CA PRO A 12 26.33 -7.24 6.00
C PRO A 12 25.37 -6.83 7.11
N SER A 13 25.00 -5.56 7.14
CA SER A 13 24.08 -5.02 8.13
C SER A 13 22.73 -5.75 8.04
N ARG A 14 22.19 -6.15 9.19
CA ARG A 14 20.83 -6.71 9.32
C ARG A 14 19.76 -5.62 9.36
N ARG A 15 20.16 -4.36 9.30
CA ARG A 15 19.29 -3.19 9.40
C ARG A 15 18.39 -3.06 8.16
N VAL A 16 17.14 -2.70 8.39
CA VAL A 16 16.14 -2.52 7.32
C VAL A 16 15.68 -1.06 7.29
N VAL A 17 15.69 -0.45 6.11
CA VAL A 17 15.10 0.86 5.87
C VAL A 17 13.66 0.67 5.37
N VAL A 18 12.68 1.06 6.15
CA VAL A 18 11.25 0.96 5.83
C VAL A 18 10.82 2.20 5.04
N THR A 19 10.31 2.00 3.82
CA THR A 19 10.05 3.10 2.85
C THR A 19 8.56 3.44 2.66
N ARG A 20 7.69 2.88 3.48
CA ARG A 20 6.23 3.15 3.45
C ARG A 20 5.93 4.62 3.76
N PRO A 21 4.70 5.12 3.48
CA PRO A 21 4.28 6.42 4.00
C PRO A 21 4.50 6.53 5.51
N GLU A 22 4.76 7.75 6.00
CA GLU A 22 5.28 8.05 7.35
C GLU A 22 4.61 7.24 8.48
N ARG A 23 3.28 7.26 8.55
CA ARG A 23 2.54 6.56 9.61
C ARG A 23 2.72 5.04 9.53
N GLU A 24 2.62 4.50 8.33
CA GLU A 24 2.79 3.08 8.05
C GLU A 24 4.25 2.64 8.24
N ALA A 25 5.22 3.49 7.91
CA ALA A 25 6.64 3.20 8.10
C ALA A 25 6.97 3.05 9.58
N ARG A 26 6.50 3.96 10.43
CA ARG A 26 6.71 3.88 11.89
C ARG A 26 6.10 2.62 12.47
N ALA A 27 4.80 2.39 12.23
CA ALA A 27 4.12 1.21 12.75
C ALA A 27 4.77 -0.10 12.30
N TRP A 28 5.24 -0.13 11.03
CA TRP A 28 5.91 -1.32 10.48
C TRP A 28 7.30 -1.52 11.07
N ALA A 29 8.07 -0.44 11.25
CA ALA A 29 9.39 -0.49 11.87
C ALA A 29 9.31 -0.94 13.33
N ASP A 30 8.39 -0.37 14.12
CA ASP A 30 8.16 -0.75 15.52
C ASP A 30 7.81 -2.25 15.63
N ALA A 31 6.94 -2.71 14.75
CA ALA A 31 6.54 -4.10 14.71
C ALA A 31 7.69 -5.05 14.27
N LEU A 32 8.50 -4.69 13.26
CA LEU A 32 9.69 -5.47 12.89
C LEU A 32 10.73 -5.47 14.01
N GLN A 33 10.93 -4.35 14.70
CA GLN A 33 11.83 -4.25 15.84
C GLN A 33 11.40 -5.16 16.99
N SER A 34 10.10 -5.27 17.27
CA SER A 34 9.58 -6.20 18.28
C SER A 34 9.84 -7.67 17.94
N HIS A 35 10.01 -7.98 16.65
CA HIS A 35 10.46 -9.28 16.15
C HIS A 35 11.99 -9.39 16.04
N GLY A 36 12.76 -8.43 16.56
CA GLY A 36 14.24 -8.47 16.59
C GLY A 36 14.91 -8.09 15.27
N VAL A 37 14.23 -7.37 14.36
CA VAL A 37 14.80 -6.81 13.13
C VAL A 37 15.08 -5.34 13.33
N PRO A 38 16.36 -4.88 13.36
CA PRO A 38 16.68 -3.46 13.50
C PRO A 38 16.18 -2.68 12.28
N CYS A 39 15.45 -1.58 12.52
CA CYS A 39 14.85 -0.79 11.45
C CYS A 39 15.14 0.70 11.60
N ASP A 40 15.29 1.37 10.44
CA ASP A 40 15.14 2.81 10.28
C ASP A 40 13.92 3.09 9.41
N THR A 41 13.40 4.30 9.49
CA THR A 41 12.31 4.74 8.60
C THR A 41 12.81 5.83 7.66
N LEU A 42 12.53 5.67 6.38
CA LEU A 42 12.71 6.70 5.36
C LEU A 42 11.47 6.72 4.47
N PRO A 43 10.42 7.43 4.87
CA PRO A 43 9.19 7.52 4.10
C PRO A 43 9.45 8.12 2.72
N LEU A 44 9.15 7.36 1.67
CA LEU A 44 9.39 7.76 0.27
C LEU A 44 8.08 8.06 -0.49
N ILE A 45 6.97 8.07 0.23
CA ILE A 45 5.67 8.49 -0.28
C ILE A 45 5.05 9.42 0.75
N GLU A 46 4.84 10.68 0.37
CA GLU A 46 4.06 11.62 1.15
C GLU A 46 2.58 11.48 0.79
N ILE A 47 1.73 11.39 1.81
CA ILE A 47 0.29 11.33 1.69
C ILE A 47 -0.29 12.67 2.12
N ALA A 48 -0.98 13.35 1.21
CA ALA A 48 -1.59 14.64 1.44
C ALA A 48 -3.11 14.61 1.20
N ALA A 49 -3.85 15.45 1.94
CA ALA A 49 -5.27 15.66 1.69
C ALA A 49 -5.49 16.27 0.30
N LEU A 50 -6.66 16.02 -0.26
CA LEU A 50 -7.11 16.75 -1.45
C LEU A 50 -7.31 18.23 -1.10
N PRO A 51 -7.00 19.16 -2.02
CA PRO A 51 -7.36 20.56 -1.87
C PRO A 51 -8.88 20.77 -1.75
N ASP A 52 -9.67 19.93 -2.42
CA ASP A 52 -11.12 19.90 -2.37
C ASP A 52 -11.60 18.45 -2.19
N ALA A 53 -12.30 18.19 -1.10
CA ALA A 53 -12.89 16.88 -0.78
C ALA A 53 -14.40 16.80 -1.06
N SER A 54 -14.97 17.76 -1.78
CA SER A 54 -16.42 17.82 -2.05
C SER A 54 -16.92 16.60 -2.81
N ASP A 55 -16.11 16.02 -3.69
CA ASP A 55 -16.42 14.79 -4.39
C ASP A 55 -16.58 13.61 -3.45
N LEU A 56 -15.68 13.46 -2.48
CA LEU A 56 -15.81 12.42 -1.43
C LEU A 56 -17.09 12.61 -0.61
N ALA A 57 -17.43 13.84 -0.25
CA ALA A 57 -18.65 14.15 0.48
C ALA A 57 -19.91 13.81 -0.31
N ARG A 58 -19.91 13.98 -1.65
CA ARG A 58 -21.01 13.55 -2.52
C ARG A 58 -21.20 12.04 -2.55
N HIS A 59 -20.10 11.27 -2.59
CA HIS A 59 -20.19 9.82 -2.56
C HIS A 59 -20.81 9.29 -1.26
N TRP A 60 -20.70 10.01 -0.15
CA TRP A 60 -21.37 9.64 1.09
C TRP A 60 -22.90 9.67 1.00
N GLN A 61 -23.48 10.48 0.10
CA GLN A 61 -24.93 10.55 -0.08
C GLN A 61 -25.50 9.30 -0.75
N THR A 62 -24.68 8.57 -1.51
CA THR A 62 -25.07 7.37 -2.25
C THR A 62 -24.41 6.10 -1.74
N VAL A 63 -23.56 6.18 -0.70
CA VAL A 63 -22.77 5.04 -0.23
C VAL A 63 -23.60 3.81 0.11
N SER A 64 -24.82 4.01 0.68
CA SER A 64 -25.73 2.93 1.04
C SER A 64 -26.39 2.22 -0.15
N THR A 65 -26.30 2.80 -1.35
CA THR A 65 -26.86 2.20 -2.58
C THR A 65 -25.85 1.32 -3.32
N HIS A 66 -24.57 1.37 -2.92
CA HIS A 66 -23.54 0.55 -3.53
C HIS A 66 -23.57 -0.89 -2.98
N LEU A 67 -23.21 -1.86 -3.81
CA LEU A 67 -22.92 -3.23 -3.39
C LEU A 67 -21.76 -3.22 -2.37
N ALA A 68 -20.72 -2.47 -2.68
CA ALA A 68 -19.57 -2.31 -1.78
C ALA A 68 -18.81 -1.00 -2.04
N VAL A 69 -18.05 -0.56 -1.03
CA VAL A 69 -16.98 0.42 -1.16
C VAL A 69 -15.64 -0.29 -0.99
N MET A 70 -14.81 -0.27 -2.01
CA MET A 70 -13.48 -0.88 -2.00
C MET A 70 -12.42 0.16 -1.67
N PHE A 71 -11.60 -0.13 -0.68
CA PHE A 71 -10.51 0.72 -0.23
C PHE A 71 -9.14 0.11 -0.57
N VAL A 72 -8.37 0.80 -1.39
CA VAL A 72 -7.04 0.30 -1.81
C VAL A 72 -5.97 0.40 -0.71
N SER A 73 -6.24 1.11 0.38
CA SER A 73 -5.29 1.31 1.48
C SER A 73 -5.96 1.87 2.73
N ALA A 74 -5.28 1.78 3.88
CA ALA A 74 -5.68 2.44 5.11
C ALA A 74 -5.80 3.97 4.97
N ASN A 75 -5.00 4.59 4.09
CA ASN A 75 -5.11 6.02 3.79
C ASN A 75 -6.43 6.33 3.08
N ALA A 76 -6.86 5.49 2.12
CA ALA A 76 -8.14 5.64 1.46
C ALA A 76 -9.29 5.63 2.48
N VAL A 77 -9.26 4.69 3.42
CA VAL A 77 -10.24 4.64 4.52
C VAL A 77 -10.23 5.94 5.32
N ARG A 78 -9.06 6.38 5.80
CA ARG A 78 -8.95 7.58 6.66
C ARG A 78 -9.49 8.84 5.98
N PHE A 79 -9.10 9.10 4.74
CA PHE A 79 -9.52 10.30 4.02
C PHE A 79 -11.00 10.24 3.61
N PHE A 80 -11.49 9.08 3.19
CA PHE A 80 -12.91 8.91 2.88
C PHE A 80 -13.78 9.12 4.13
N MET A 81 -13.40 8.52 5.27
CA MET A 81 -14.10 8.70 6.54
C MET A 81 -14.03 10.15 7.05
N ALA A 82 -12.90 10.84 6.88
CA ALA A 82 -12.77 12.25 7.27
C ALA A 82 -13.68 13.18 6.45
N ALA A 83 -14.04 12.79 5.22
CA ALA A 83 -14.96 13.55 4.37
C ALA A 83 -16.44 13.22 4.64
N ARG A 84 -16.75 12.35 5.62
CA ARG A 84 -18.12 11.99 5.95
C ARG A 84 -18.90 13.20 6.52
N PRO A 85 -20.01 13.61 5.89
CA PRO A 85 -20.82 14.70 6.42
C PRO A 85 -21.40 14.36 7.80
N ALA A 86 -21.59 15.37 8.63
CA ALA A 86 -22.20 15.22 9.94
C ALA A 86 -23.62 14.64 9.81
N GLY A 87 -23.97 13.66 10.65
CA GLY A 87 -25.28 13.02 10.65
C GLY A 87 -25.47 11.88 9.61
N VAL A 88 -24.51 11.68 8.70
CA VAL A 88 -24.56 10.52 7.80
C VAL A 88 -24.11 9.27 8.55
N ALA A 89 -24.98 8.27 8.67
CA ALA A 89 -24.64 6.99 9.30
C ALA A 89 -23.61 6.21 8.46
N LEU A 90 -22.87 5.33 9.11
CA LEU A 90 -22.12 4.29 8.39
C LEU A 90 -23.11 3.44 7.62
N ALA A 91 -22.81 3.23 6.36
CA ALA A 91 -23.73 2.59 5.44
C ALA A 91 -23.88 1.08 5.74
N ASN A 92 -25.07 0.56 5.43
CA ASN A 92 -25.31 -0.88 5.37
C ASN A 92 -24.75 -1.48 4.06
N CYS A 93 -23.64 -0.96 3.53
CA CYS A 93 -22.93 -1.53 2.38
C CYS A 93 -21.67 -2.27 2.85
N ARG A 94 -21.21 -3.18 2.05
CA ARG A 94 -19.96 -3.89 2.34
C ARG A 94 -18.75 -2.99 2.13
N ALA A 95 -17.73 -3.20 2.93
CA ALA A 95 -16.41 -2.59 2.73
C ALA A 95 -15.44 -3.67 2.27
N TRP A 96 -14.76 -3.43 1.16
CA TRP A 96 -13.76 -4.33 0.62
C TRP A 96 -12.37 -3.78 0.88
N SER A 97 -11.46 -4.65 1.32
CA SER A 97 -10.08 -4.30 1.59
C SER A 97 -9.11 -5.28 0.95
N THR A 98 -7.95 -4.81 0.54
CA THR A 98 -6.90 -5.65 -0.06
C THR A 98 -6.01 -6.33 0.97
N GLY A 99 -6.24 -6.10 2.28
CA GLY A 99 -5.42 -6.75 3.30
C GLY A 99 -5.57 -6.16 4.71
N PRO A 100 -4.86 -6.74 5.69
CA PRO A 100 -5.11 -6.54 7.12
C PRO A 100 -4.92 -5.10 7.60
N GLY A 101 -3.98 -4.35 7.03
CA GLY A 101 -3.78 -2.93 7.40
C GLY A 101 -4.96 -2.02 7.02
N THR A 102 -5.63 -2.31 5.88
CA THR A 102 -6.84 -1.60 5.45
C THR A 102 -8.04 -2.06 6.26
N GLN A 103 -8.16 -3.36 6.54
CA GLN A 103 -9.19 -3.93 7.41
C GLN A 103 -9.14 -3.32 8.82
N ALA A 104 -7.95 -3.24 9.42
CA ALA A 104 -7.77 -2.61 10.73
C ALA A 104 -8.19 -1.13 10.73
N ALA A 105 -7.92 -0.40 9.64
CA ALA A 105 -8.37 0.98 9.51
C ALA A 105 -9.90 1.10 9.41
N LEU A 106 -10.59 0.17 8.72
CA LEU A 106 -12.04 0.10 8.63
C LEU A 106 -12.66 -0.19 10.00
N LEU A 107 -12.15 -1.18 10.73
CA LEU A 107 -12.60 -1.50 12.09
C LEU A 107 -12.42 -0.31 13.04
N ALA A 108 -11.25 0.34 13.02
CA ALA A 108 -10.97 1.52 13.83
C ALA A 108 -11.88 2.72 13.47
N ALA A 109 -12.37 2.78 12.23
CA ALA A 109 -13.33 3.78 11.76
C ALA A 109 -14.79 3.44 12.11
N GLY A 110 -15.04 2.28 12.74
CA GLY A 110 -16.35 1.82 13.18
C GLY A 110 -17.15 1.07 12.11
N TRP A 111 -16.50 0.60 11.02
CA TRP A 111 -17.17 -0.25 10.04
C TRP A 111 -17.45 -1.62 10.67
N PRO A 112 -18.69 -2.16 10.56
CA PRO A 112 -19.04 -3.45 11.17
C PRO A 112 -18.16 -4.58 10.61
N ALA A 113 -17.59 -5.39 11.48
CA ALA A 113 -16.68 -6.46 11.09
C ALA A 113 -17.29 -7.47 10.10
N GLU A 114 -18.57 -7.79 10.28
CA GLU A 114 -19.36 -8.68 9.43
C GLU A 114 -19.64 -8.12 8.03
N SER A 115 -19.43 -6.82 7.85
CA SER A 115 -19.59 -6.13 6.56
C SER A 115 -18.27 -5.90 5.84
N ILE A 116 -17.15 -6.40 6.38
CA ILE A 116 -15.82 -6.23 5.78
C ILE A 116 -15.39 -7.53 5.09
N ASP A 117 -15.09 -7.44 3.79
CA ASP A 117 -14.41 -8.50 3.04
C ASP A 117 -12.92 -8.15 2.88
N SER A 118 -12.07 -9.02 3.40
CA SER A 118 -10.61 -8.85 3.36
C SER A 118 -9.93 -10.20 3.27
N PRO A 119 -8.84 -10.34 2.49
CA PRO A 119 -8.03 -11.55 2.54
C PRO A 119 -7.57 -11.83 3.98
N PRO A 120 -7.58 -13.10 4.42
CA PRO A 120 -7.18 -13.47 5.77
C PRO A 120 -5.69 -13.12 6.01
N GLU A 121 -5.30 -12.87 7.25
CA GLU A 121 -3.90 -12.55 7.60
C GLU A 121 -2.89 -13.62 7.18
N THR A 122 -3.35 -14.86 7.01
CA THR A 122 -2.56 -16.00 6.53
C THR A 122 -2.38 -16.03 5.02
N ALA A 123 -3.02 -15.11 4.26
CA ALA A 123 -2.88 -15.05 2.82
C ALA A 123 -1.44 -14.75 2.41
N THR A 124 -0.99 -15.38 1.35
CA THR A 124 0.37 -15.19 0.82
C THR A 124 0.54 -13.84 0.11
N GLN A 125 -0.55 -13.25 -0.38
CA GLN A 125 -0.59 -11.96 -1.05
C GLN A 125 -1.77 -11.12 -0.57
N PHE A 126 -1.56 -9.80 -0.54
CA PHE A 126 -2.55 -8.80 -0.19
C PHE A 126 -2.72 -7.86 -1.37
N ASP A 127 -3.55 -8.26 -2.32
CA ASP A 127 -3.79 -7.53 -3.56
C ASP A 127 -5.24 -7.69 -4.07
N SER A 128 -5.49 -7.13 -5.24
CA SER A 128 -6.82 -7.14 -5.85
C SER A 128 -7.26 -8.53 -6.29
N GLU A 129 -6.31 -9.39 -6.62
CA GLU A 129 -6.55 -10.78 -7.03
C GLU A 129 -7.05 -11.61 -5.83
N ALA A 130 -6.36 -11.52 -4.70
CA ALA A 130 -6.79 -12.20 -3.46
C ALA A 130 -8.14 -11.69 -2.96
N LEU A 131 -8.43 -10.39 -3.13
CA LEU A 131 -9.76 -9.86 -2.82
C LEU A 131 -10.82 -10.40 -3.77
N TRP A 132 -10.53 -10.46 -5.09
CA TRP A 132 -11.48 -10.95 -6.09
C TRP A 132 -11.93 -12.38 -5.82
N ASP A 133 -11.03 -13.26 -5.38
CA ASP A 133 -11.34 -14.64 -5.01
C ASP A 133 -12.43 -14.73 -3.92
N LEU A 134 -12.54 -13.70 -3.06
CA LEU A 134 -13.55 -13.63 -2.01
C LEU A 134 -14.87 -13.03 -2.50
N VAL A 135 -14.82 -12.02 -3.39
CA VAL A 135 -16.00 -11.19 -3.70
C VAL A 135 -16.62 -11.48 -5.05
N ALA A 136 -15.98 -12.31 -5.90
CA ALA A 136 -16.47 -12.63 -7.24
C ALA A 136 -17.89 -13.22 -7.23
N GLN A 137 -18.13 -14.23 -6.38
CA GLN A 137 -19.41 -14.92 -6.31
C GLN A 137 -20.56 -13.99 -5.84
N GLN A 138 -20.30 -13.15 -4.83
CA GLN A 138 -21.32 -12.19 -4.36
C GLN A 138 -21.62 -11.13 -5.44
N THR A 139 -20.59 -10.71 -6.20
CA THR A 139 -20.76 -9.75 -7.31
C THR A 139 -21.59 -10.36 -8.43
N GLN A 140 -21.26 -11.58 -8.86
CA GLN A 140 -22.02 -12.30 -9.90
C GLN A 140 -23.49 -12.49 -9.50
N GLY A 141 -23.75 -12.95 -8.26
CA GLY A 141 -25.12 -13.10 -7.77
C GLY A 141 -25.90 -11.78 -7.74
N ALA A 142 -25.24 -10.66 -7.41
CA ALA A 142 -25.87 -9.34 -7.47
C ALA A 142 -26.20 -8.90 -8.90
N VAL A 143 -25.33 -9.22 -9.87
CA VAL A 143 -25.56 -8.95 -11.31
C VAL A 143 -26.72 -9.80 -11.84
N GLU A 144 -26.79 -11.08 -11.51
CA GLU A 144 -27.90 -11.97 -11.91
C GLU A 144 -29.24 -11.42 -11.46
N LEU A 145 -29.34 -10.92 -10.20
CA LEU A 145 -30.53 -10.27 -9.68
C LEU A 145 -30.89 -8.96 -10.39
N ALA A 146 -29.92 -8.29 -10.99
CA ALA A 146 -30.16 -7.10 -11.79
C ALA A 146 -30.65 -7.46 -13.20
N VAL A 147 -30.11 -8.53 -13.80
CA VAL A 147 -30.50 -9.02 -15.13
C VAL A 147 -31.95 -9.52 -15.13
N ASP A 148 -32.39 -10.17 -14.07
CA ASP A 148 -33.79 -10.61 -13.93
C ASP A 148 -34.76 -9.49 -13.52
N GLY A 149 -34.26 -8.27 -13.31
CA GLY A 149 -35.06 -7.09 -12.93
C GLY A 149 -35.44 -7.02 -11.46
N SER A 150 -34.95 -7.94 -10.61
CA SER A 150 -35.28 -7.99 -9.17
C SER A 150 -34.55 -6.89 -8.39
N ARG A 151 -33.40 -6.38 -8.89
CA ARG A 151 -32.59 -5.32 -8.27
C ARG A 151 -31.98 -4.39 -9.31
N PRO A 152 -31.57 -3.16 -8.92
CA PRO A 152 -30.80 -2.31 -9.78
C PRO A 152 -29.40 -2.90 -10.03
N GLN A 153 -28.75 -2.49 -11.12
CA GLN A 153 -27.39 -2.91 -11.44
C GLN A 153 -26.44 -2.61 -10.26
N PRO A 154 -25.66 -3.62 -9.80
CA PRO A 154 -24.77 -3.42 -8.66
C PRO A 154 -23.63 -2.46 -9.01
N THR A 155 -23.39 -1.52 -8.13
CA THR A 155 -22.33 -0.51 -8.26
C THR A 155 -21.30 -0.72 -7.17
N VAL A 156 -20.02 -0.68 -7.52
CA VAL A 156 -18.90 -0.72 -6.58
C VAL A 156 -18.15 0.60 -6.67
N LEU A 157 -17.95 1.26 -5.53
CA LEU A 157 -17.16 2.48 -5.42
C LEU A 157 -15.71 2.12 -5.04
N LEU A 158 -14.74 2.41 -5.89
CA LEU A 158 -13.31 2.26 -5.61
C LEU A 158 -12.73 3.58 -5.06
N VAL A 159 -12.27 3.55 -3.82
CA VAL A 159 -11.65 4.70 -3.14
C VAL A 159 -10.15 4.56 -3.20
N ARG A 160 -9.47 5.49 -3.89
CA ARG A 160 -8.05 5.40 -4.26
C ARG A 160 -7.28 6.68 -3.92
N GLY A 161 -5.96 6.59 -3.96
CA GLY A 161 -5.08 7.76 -4.04
C GLY A 161 -4.79 8.10 -5.50
N ALA A 162 -4.37 9.34 -5.75
CA ALA A 162 -3.84 9.78 -7.03
C ALA A 162 -2.45 10.42 -6.86
N ASP A 163 -1.69 10.54 -7.93
CA ASP A 163 -0.50 11.36 -7.97
C ASP A 163 -0.85 12.87 -8.07
N THR A 164 0.17 13.72 -8.15
CA THR A 164 0.00 15.17 -8.27
C THR A 164 -0.61 15.64 -9.59
N GLN A 165 -0.69 14.76 -10.59
CA GLN A 165 -1.31 15.00 -11.88
C GLN A 165 -2.76 14.49 -11.94
N GLY A 166 -3.24 13.89 -10.85
CA GLY A 166 -4.57 13.30 -10.75
C GLY A 166 -4.67 11.89 -11.34
N GLN A 167 -3.54 11.28 -11.73
CA GLN A 167 -3.55 9.90 -12.20
C GLN A 167 -3.77 8.94 -11.02
N LEU A 168 -4.72 8.04 -11.17
CA LEU A 168 -5.09 7.08 -10.14
C LEU A 168 -3.93 6.14 -9.79
N ALA A 169 -3.63 6.03 -8.52
CA ALA A 169 -2.61 5.10 -8.05
C ALA A 169 -3.12 3.65 -8.09
N GLY A 170 -2.22 2.73 -8.46
CA GLY A 170 -2.52 1.30 -8.48
C GLY A 170 -2.94 0.80 -9.86
N ARG A 171 -3.54 -0.40 -9.86
CA ARG A 171 -3.96 -1.09 -11.09
C ARG A 171 -5.48 -1.04 -11.23
N ASP A 172 -5.96 -1.03 -12.47
CA ASP A 172 -7.39 -1.10 -12.78
C ASP A 172 -7.90 -2.54 -12.90
N TRP A 173 -7.07 -3.52 -12.54
CA TRP A 173 -7.39 -4.93 -12.73
C TRP A 173 -8.72 -5.34 -12.07
N LEU A 174 -8.97 -4.93 -10.83
CA LEU A 174 -10.25 -5.23 -10.15
C LEU A 174 -11.43 -4.52 -10.81
N ALA A 175 -11.25 -3.27 -11.24
CA ALA A 175 -12.28 -2.55 -11.97
C ALA A 175 -12.69 -3.31 -13.24
N LEU A 176 -11.70 -3.77 -14.02
CA LEU A 176 -11.93 -4.57 -15.23
C LEU A 176 -12.61 -5.91 -14.94
N GLN A 177 -12.29 -6.59 -13.81
CA GLN A 177 -12.98 -7.82 -13.42
C GLN A 177 -14.47 -7.56 -13.08
N LEU A 178 -14.72 -6.50 -12.30
CA LEU A 178 -16.07 -6.09 -11.92
C LEU A 178 -16.91 -5.73 -13.15
N GLU A 179 -16.38 -4.91 -14.05
CA GLU A 179 -17.02 -4.53 -15.30
C GLU A 179 -17.25 -5.75 -16.20
N GLY A 180 -16.28 -6.66 -16.26
CA GLY A 180 -16.34 -7.89 -17.05
C GLY A 180 -17.46 -8.84 -16.64
N VAL A 181 -17.89 -8.84 -15.36
CA VAL A 181 -19.05 -9.59 -14.89
C VAL A 181 -20.34 -8.78 -14.94
N GLY A 182 -20.32 -7.51 -15.34
CA GLY A 182 -21.51 -6.67 -15.51
C GLY A 182 -21.82 -5.75 -14.33
N ALA A 183 -20.94 -5.60 -13.35
CA ALA A 183 -21.09 -4.59 -12.30
C ALA A 183 -20.67 -3.21 -12.80
N GLN A 184 -21.31 -2.16 -12.30
CA GLN A 184 -20.88 -0.78 -12.53
C GLN A 184 -19.76 -0.39 -11.57
N VAL A 185 -18.70 0.24 -12.09
CA VAL A 185 -17.59 0.72 -11.26
C VAL A 185 -17.55 2.24 -11.25
N LEU A 186 -17.57 2.81 -10.05
CA LEU A 186 -17.27 4.22 -9.79
C LEU A 186 -15.91 4.31 -9.13
N GLN A 187 -15.14 5.35 -9.45
CA GLN A 187 -13.83 5.59 -8.84
C GLN A 187 -13.76 7.00 -8.28
N THR A 188 -13.20 7.14 -7.08
CA THR A 188 -12.97 8.45 -6.47
C THR A 188 -11.58 8.54 -5.86
N VAL A 189 -10.98 9.74 -5.92
CA VAL A 189 -9.70 10.04 -5.30
C VAL A 189 -9.96 10.50 -3.86
N ALA A 190 -9.28 9.88 -2.90
CA ALA A 190 -9.39 10.26 -1.49
C ALA A 190 -8.19 11.07 -0.98
N TYR A 191 -7.01 10.94 -1.61
CA TYR A 191 -5.78 11.59 -1.18
C TYR A 191 -4.77 11.68 -2.32
N VAL A 192 -3.81 12.59 -2.19
CA VAL A 192 -2.70 12.73 -3.13
C VAL A 192 -1.46 12.03 -2.60
N ARG A 193 -0.73 11.39 -3.51
CA ARG A 193 0.57 10.76 -3.29
C ARG A 193 1.63 11.54 -4.04
N ARG A 194 2.73 11.84 -3.38
CA ARG A 194 3.85 12.55 -4.02
C ARG A 194 5.19 12.12 -3.45
N ALA A 195 6.26 12.44 -4.18
CA ALA A 195 7.61 12.31 -3.66
C ALA A 195 7.79 13.22 -2.43
N PRO A 196 8.43 12.75 -1.35
CA PRO A 196 8.71 13.60 -0.19
C PRO A 196 9.84 14.59 -0.51
N VAL A 197 9.87 15.69 0.24
CA VAL A 197 11.06 16.54 0.32
C VAL A 197 11.91 16.01 1.47
N LEU A 198 13.04 15.38 1.15
CA LEU A 198 13.93 14.82 2.16
C LEU A 198 14.75 15.91 2.85
N THR A 199 14.81 15.85 4.17
CA THR A 199 15.72 16.68 4.98
C THR A 199 17.17 16.23 4.76
N ALA A 200 18.15 17.09 5.13
CA ALA A 200 19.58 16.75 5.07
C ALA A 200 19.91 15.47 5.88
N GLN A 201 19.23 15.27 7.02
CA GLN A 201 19.40 14.07 7.84
C GLN A 201 18.87 12.81 7.12
N GLN A 202 17.73 12.89 6.43
CA GLN A 202 17.17 11.79 5.66
C GLN A 202 18.04 11.45 4.43
N GLN A 203 18.62 12.47 3.78
CA GLN A 203 19.57 12.27 2.69
C GLN A 203 20.85 11.58 3.19
N ALA A 204 21.40 12.01 4.34
CA ALA A 204 22.54 11.36 4.97
C ALA A 204 22.22 9.90 5.36
N LEU A 205 21.03 9.63 5.93
CA LEU A 205 20.57 8.28 6.24
C LEU A 205 20.52 7.41 4.99
N SER A 206 20.05 7.94 3.85
CA SER A 206 20.00 7.17 2.60
C SER A 206 21.38 6.75 2.10
N GLN A 207 22.37 7.63 2.18
CA GLN A 207 23.75 7.32 1.81
C GLN A 207 24.38 6.32 2.78
N GLN A 208 24.23 6.54 4.07
CA GLN A 208 24.73 5.64 5.12
C GLN A 208 24.16 4.24 4.98
N ALA A 209 22.85 4.12 4.75
CA ALA A 209 22.16 2.84 4.61
C ALA A 209 22.74 1.98 3.46
N ILE A 210 23.15 2.61 2.35
CA ILE A 210 23.81 1.89 1.25
C ILE A 210 25.24 1.49 1.65
N GLN A 211 26.02 2.40 2.24
CA GLN A 211 27.39 2.15 2.66
C GLN A 211 27.47 1.02 3.69
N GLU A 212 26.55 0.96 4.63
CA GLU A 212 26.45 -0.09 5.64
C GLU A 212 25.84 -1.40 5.10
N GLY A 213 25.37 -1.40 3.85
CA GLY A 213 24.70 -2.54 3.24
C GLY A 213 23.36 -2.87 3.87
N SER A 214 22.60 -1.88 4.34
CA SER A 214 21.24 -2.06 4.84
C SER A 214 20.28 -2.56 3.76
N TRP A 215 19.25 -3.28 4.18
CA TRP A 215 18.18 -3.70 3.28
C TRP A 215 17.11 -2.62 3.14
N TRP A 216 16.67 -2.34 1.92
CA TRP A 216 15.61 -1.40 1.64
C TRP A 216 14.29 -2.13 1.40
N LEU A 217 13.31 -1.95 2.29
CA LEU A 217 12.04 -2.63 2.21
C LEU A 217 11.01 -1.83 1.40
N PHE A 218 10.68 -2.33 0.23
CA PHE A 218 9.70 -1.74 -0.68
C PHE A 218 8.39 -2.55 -0.72
N SER A 219 7.29 -1.89 -0.39
CA SER A 219 5.92 -2.37 -0.60
C SER A 219 5.20 -1.64 -1.74
N SER A 220 5.92 -0.72 -2.41
CA SER A 220 5.47 0.00 -3.60
C SER A 220 6.64 0.30 -4.51
N SER A 221 6.48 0.08 -5.80
CA SER A 221 7.49 0.49 -6.80
C SER A 221 7.59 2.00 -6.97
N GLU A 222 6.55 2.75 -6.61
CA GLU A 222 6.55 4.21 -6.60
C GLU A 222 7.53 4.78 -5.56
N ALA A 223 7.63 4.15 -4.38
CA ALA A 223 8.62 4.53 -3.37
C ALA A 223 10.06 4.46 -3.92
N ALA A 224 10.38 3.42 -4.70
CA ALA A 224 11.67 3.30 -5.33
C ALA A 224 11.91 4.39 -6.40
N GLN A 225 10.89 4.73 -7.18
CA GLN A 225 10.97 5.82 -8.16
C GLN A 225 11.19 7.17 -7.47
N HIS A 226 10.46 7.45 -6.39
CA HIS A 226 10.64 8.67 -5.61
C HIS A 226 12.04 8.78 -5.02
N LEU A 227 12.62 7.68 -4.51
CA LEU A 227 14.00 7.70 -4.02
C LEU A 227 14.98 8.17 -5.10
N LEU A 228 14.86 7.64 -6.32
CA LEU A 228 15.73 8.01 -7.45
C LEU A 228 15.48 9.45 -7.92
N GLN A 229 14.27 9.98 -7.76
CA GLN A 229 13.97 11.38 -8.05
C GLN A 229 14.60 12.34 -7.03
N VAL A 230 14.52 11.99 -5.73
CA VAL A 230 15.01 12.88 -4.66
C VAL A 230 16.49 12.67 -4.31
N CYS A 231 17.07 11.53 -4.68
CA CYS A 231 18.46 11.17 -4.47
C CYS A 231 19.04 10.48 -5.72
N PRO A 232 19.19 11.17 -6.86
CA PRO A 232 19.58 10.54 -8.13
C PRO A 232 21.02 9.97 -8.12
N GLU A 233 21.89 10.48 -7.25
CA GLU A 233 23.30 10.08 -7.14
C GLU A 233 23.52 8.84 -6.25
N LEU A 234 22.46 8.24 -5.71
CA LEU A 234 22.62 7.06 -4.86
C LEU A 234 23.14 5.85 -5.67
N PRO A 235 24.20 5.17 -5.20
CA PRO A 235 24.78 4.03 -5.90
C PRO A 235 23.95 2.75 -5.68
N ILE A 236 22.70 2.75 -6.20
CA ILE A 236 21.75 1.65 -6.01
C ILE A 236 22.22 0.31 -6.56
N GLY A 237 23.18 0.31 -7.51
CA GLY A 237 23.83 -0.91 -7.98
C GLY A 237 24.61 -1.67 -6.91
N GLN A 238 24.90 -1.04 -5.77
CA GLN A 238 25.51 -1.66 -4.59
C GLN A 238 24.50 -1.93 -3.47
N ALA A 239 23.27 -1.45 -3.63
CA ALA A 239 22.23 -1.54 -2.62
C ALA A 239 21.50 -2.89 -2.65
N ARG A 240 20.90 -3.24 -1.50
CA ARG A 240 20.08 -4.45 -1.32
C ARG A 240 18.63 -4.07 -1.06
N ALA A 241 17.71 -4.67 -1.79
CA ALA A 241 16.29 -4.39 -1.67
C ALA A 241 15.46 -5.63 -1.33
N LEU A 242 14.44 -5.44 -0.52
CA LEU A 242 13.40 -6.39 -0.20
C LEU A 242 12.11 -5.93 -0.86
N ALA A 243 11.49 -6.78 -1.66
CA ALA A 243 10.24 -6.49 -2.36
C ALA A 243 9.12 -7.38 -1.81
N THR A 244 8.00 -6.78 -1.43
CA THR A 244 6.84 -7.55 -0.91
C THR A 244 5.99 -8.19 -2.01
N HIS A 245 6.36 -8.02 -3.28
CA HIS A 245 5.65 -8.58 -4.43
C HIS A 245 6.58 -8.76 -5.62
N PRO A 246 6.43 -9.83 -6.45
CA PRO A 246 7.26 -10.08 -7.62
C PRO A 246 7.32 -8.90 -8.61
N ARG A 247 6.21 -8.19 -8.81
CA ARG A 247 6.15 -6.99 -9.68
C ARG A 247 7.04 -5.86 -9.18
N ILE A 248 7.16 -5.69 -7.86
CA ILE A 248 8.06 -4.68 -7.26
C ILE A 248 9.50 -5.11 -7.52
N ALA A 249 9.83 -6.38 -7.26
CA ALA A 249 11.16 -6.92 -7.50
C ALA A 249 11.64 -6.71 -8.95
N GLN A 250 10.78 -7.02 -9.92
CA GLN A 250 11.08 -6.80 -11.34
C GLN A 250 11.39 -5.33 -11.66
N ARG A 251 10.63 -4.39 -11.08
CA ARG A 251 10.86 -2.95 -11.27
C ARG A 251 12.16 -2.47 -10.63
N LEU A 252 12.49 -2.98 -9.44
CA LEU A 252 13.74 -2.68 -8.75
C LEU A 252 14.95 -3.18 -9.57
N LEU A 253 14.91 -4.42 -10.04
CA LEU A 253 15.95 -4.99 -10.91
C LEU A 253 16.12 -4.18 -12.19
N LYS A 254 15.00 -3.81 -12.85
CA LYS A 254 15.04 -2.96 -14.05
C LYS A 254 15.60 -1.57 -13.78
N ALA A 255 15.43 -1.04 -12.57
CA ALA A 255 15.98 0.24 -12.15
C ALA A 255 17.48 0.18 -11.78
N GLY A 256 18.08 -1.02 -11.75
CA GLY A 256 19.52 -1.21 -11.50
C GLY A 256 19.90 -1.49 -10.05
N TRP A 257 18.98 -1.91 -9.20
CA TRP A 257 19.30 -2.37 -7.84
C TRP A 257 20.19 -3.60 -7.87
N GLY A 258 21.26 -3.60 -7.04
CA GLY A 258 22.30 -4.62 -7.08
C GLY A 258 21.84 -5.99 -6.63
N ARG A 259 21.04 -6.05 -5.56
CA ARG A 259 20.44 -7.29 -5.05
C ARG A 259 18.99 -7.07 -4.67
N VAL A 260 18.10 -7.93 -5.13
CA VAL A 260 16.66 -7.84 -4.83
C VAL A 260 16.16 -9.21 -4.40
N GLU A 261 15.58 -9.27 -3.21
CA GLU A 261 14.95 -10.47 -2.66
C GLU A 261 13.44 -10.24 -2.48
N ILE A 262 12.67 -11.29 -2.68
CA ILE A 262 11.22 -11.25 -2.43
C ILE A 262 10.98 -11.74 -0.99
N VAL A 263 10.22 -10.94 -0.23
CA VAL A 263 9.82 -11.28 1.13
C VAL A 263 8.30 -11.30 1.25
N PRO A 264 7.74 -12.09 2.17
CA PRO A 264 6.29 -12.11 2.40
C PRO A 264 5.75 -10.72 2.77
N ALA A 265 4.48 -10.47 2.42
CA ALA A 265 3.82 -9.20 2.77
C ALA A 265 3.36 -9.14 4.24
N GLY A 266 3.08 -10.30 4.86
CA GLY A 266 2.68 -10.39 6.26
C GLY A 266 3.85 -10.17 7.22
N LEU A 267 3.62 -9.45 8.32
CA LEU A 267 4.65 -8.96 9.23
C LEU A 267 5.54 -10.06 9.82
N GLN A 268 4.94 -11.08 10.42
CA GLN A 268 5.68 -12.16 11.08
C GLN A 268 6.55 -12.94 10.09
N ALA A 269 5.95 -13.39 8.99
CA ALA A 269 6.67 -14.13 7.94
C ALA A 269 7.75 -13.26 7.28
N GLN A 270 7.52 -11.95 7.15
CA GLN A 270 8.52 -11.00 6.67
C GLN A 270 9.70 -10.88 7.62
N ALA A 271 9.45 -10.76 8.94
CA ALA A 271 10.52 -10.69 9.94
C ALA A 271 11.37 -11.97 9.95
N GLU A 272 10.75 -13.15 9.87
CA GLU A 272 11.43 -14.43 9.78
C GLU A 272 12.27 -14.55 8.50
N SER A 273 11.71 -14.15 7.36
CA SER A 273 12.42 -14.12 6.09
C SER A 273 13.63 -13.18 6.12
N ILE A 274 13.49 -11.98 6.68
CA ILE A 274 14.60 -11.02 6.80
C ILE A 274 15.73 -11.58 7.68
N LYS A 275 15.41 -12.22 8.79
CA LYS A 275 16.41 -12.84 9.67
C LYS A 275 17.18 -13.97 8.97
N SER A 276 16.56 -14.68 8.04
CA SER A 276 17.21 -15.76 7.28
C SER A 276 18.15 -15.25 6.17
N LEU A 277 18.03 -13.99 5.77
CA LEU A 277 18.90 -13.37 4.75
C LEU A 277 20.22 -12.81 5.30
N ALA A 278 20.45 -12.92 6.57
CA ALA A 278 21.58 -12.34 7.28
C ALA A 278 22.82 -13.25 7.28
#